data_9e37c9c1653f30ab67cbea609fb7ad47
#
_entry.id   9e37c9c1653f30ab67cbea609fb7ad47
#
_cell.length_a   1.000
_cell.length_b   1.000
_cell.length_c   1.000
_cell.angle_alpha   90.00
_cell.angle_beta   90.00
_cell.angle_gamma   90.00
#
_symmetry.space_group_name_H-M   'P 1'
#
loop_
_entity.id
_entity.type
_entity.pdbx_description
1 polymer ?
#
loop_
_entity_poly.entity_id
_entity_poly.type
_entity_poly.pdbx_seq_one_letter_code
_entity_poly.pdbx_strand_id
1 'polypeptide(L)'
;NRNPLSSTEADNGTLQSRLSLFNDGMLGSVYDLGTYDDTPLQSDSRLEEEGTRSEELLFQYKLCQYVPNGGEVTVDNEYNDLDNAITDLSQMHVSYLNSEHDAAVLNKWKTSTYTGPETDIFSGCTGYDYISTHLGYRYVMKESSVNFHSVLDDTATLYITIANTGFSSAYTRFDTVVILTNESTKESEKLETTIDNRTLSGNDFSEFKINLDIRSLKKGTYSVSLRMKDPYTKNSIHFANKGYEDSKTIP
;
A
#
# COMPACT_ATOMS: atom_id res chain seq x y z
N ASN A 1 -1.82 -16.89 -18.02
CA ASN A 1 -2.22 -15.69 -18.77
C ASN A 1 -1.33 -14.52 -18.36
N ARG A 2 -0.43 -14.13 -19.23
CA ARG A 2 0.56 -13.08 -19.04
C ARG A 2 0.04 -11.65 -19.27
N ASN A 3 -1.25 -11.47 -19.47
CA ASN A 3 -1.83 -10.14 -19.55
C ASN A 3 -2.14 -9.64 -18.13
N PRO A 4 -1.52 -8.55 -17.67
CA PRO A 4 -1.87 -7.96 -16.39
C PRO A 4 -3.31 -7.44 -16.44
N LEU A 5 -3.97 -7.41 -15.30
CA LEU A 5 -5.28 -6.79 -15.18
C LEU A 5 -5.19 -5.28 -15.41
N SER A 6 -6.21 -4.72 -16.06
CA SER A 6 -6.43 -3.28 -16.06
C SER A 6 -7.23 -2.86 -14.82
N SER A 7 -7.26 -1.58 -14.52
CA SER A 7 -8.05 -1.04 -13.40
C SER A 7 -9.56 -1.34 -13.52
N THR A 8 -10.07 -1.53 -14.72
CA THR A 8 -11.48 -1.89 -14.96
C THR A 8 -11.76 -3.39 -14.82
N GLU A 9 -10.74 -4.22 -14.91
CA GLU A 9 -10.83 -5.67 -14.75
C GLU A 9 -10.55 -6.08 -13.30
N ALA A 10 -9.78 -5.27 -12.59
CA ALA A 10 -9.59 -5.43 -11.15
C ALA A 10 -10.98 -5.41 -10.46
N ASP A 11 -11.23 -6.36 -9.60
CA ASP A 11 -12.48 -6.39 -8.82
C ASP A 11 -13.77 -6.66 -9.63
N ASN A 12 -13.67 -7.11 -10.89
CA ASN A 12 -14.82 -7.45 -11.72
C ASN A 12 -15.45 -8.83 -11.40
N GLY A 13 -14.91 -9.54 -10.41
CA GLY A 13 -15.39 -10.84 -9.95
C GLY A 13 -15.01 -12.03 -10.82
N THR A 14 -14.24 -11.81 -11.89
CA THR A 14 -13.70 -12.91 -12.71
C THR A 14 -12.67 -13.73 -11.93
N LEU A 15 -12.41 -14.96 -12.38
CA LEU A 15 -11.37 -15.80 -11.76
C LEU A 15 -10.01 -15.10 -11.79
N GLN A 16 -9.66 -14.47 -12.90
CA GLN A 16 -8.38 -13.78 -13.06
C GLN A 16 -8.19 -12.62 -12.06
N SER A 17 -9.25 -11.85 -11.78
CA SER A 17 -9.19 -10.75 -10.81
C SER A 17 -9.10 -11.21 -9.35
N ARG A 18 -9.16 -12.52 -9.11
CA ARG A 18 -9.12 -13.16 -7.79
C ARG A 18 -7.88 -14.03 -7.57
N LEU A 19 -7.07 -14.24 -8.60
CA LEU A 19 -5.83 -15.01 -8.50
C LEU A 19 -4.72 -14.12 -8.00
N SER A 20 -4.03 -14.56 -6.96
CA SER A 20 -2.80 -13.96 -6.44
C SER A 20 -1.57 -14.70 -7.00
N LEU A 21 -0.40 -14.10 -6.82
CA LEU A 21 0.87 -14.75 -7.10
C LEU A 21 1.50 -15.26 -5.81
N PHE A 22 2.17 -16.40 -5.91
CA PHE A 22 3.01 -16.96 -4.88
C PHE A 22 4.28 -17.51 -5.53
N ASN A 23 5.44 -17.06 -5.06
CA ASN A 23 6.75 -17.48 -5.54
C ASN A 23 7.56 -18.08 -4.38
N ASP A 24 7.81 -19.38 -4.41
CA ASP A 24 8.60 -20.10 -3.40
C ASP A 24 10.12 -20.04 -3.66
N GLY A 25 10.53 -19.41 -4.76
CA GLY A 25 11.93 -19.15 -5.13
C GLY A 25 12.30 -17.67 -5.15
N MET A 26 11.50 -16.81 -4.50
CA MET A 26 11.64 -15.36 -4.60
C MET A 26 13.03 -14.87 -4.20
N LEU A 27 13.66 -14.07 -5.06
CA LEU A 27 15.02 -13.53 -4.91
C LEU A 27 16.11 -14.63 -4.75
N GLY A 28 15.81 -15.88 -5.10
CA GLY A 28 16.72 -17.00 -4.90
C GLY A 28 17.83 -17.11 -5.95
N SER A 29 17.68 -16.48 -7.10
CA SER A 29 18.65 -16.35 -8.18
C SER A 29 18.17 -15.36 -9.22
N VAL A 30 18.94 -15.16 -10.29
CA VAL A 30 18.50 -14.36 -11.47
C VAL A 30 17.17 -14.88 -12.05
N TYR A 31 16.90 -16.18 -11.92
CA TYR A 31 15.69 -16.83 -12.43
C TYR A 31 14.69 -17.19 -11.33
N ASP A 32 14.85 -16.69 -10.13
CA ASP A 32 14.07 -17.08 -8.95
C ASP A 32 13.90 -18.61 -8.86
N LEU A 33 15.03 -19.32 -8.94
CA LEU A 33 15.14 -20.78 -8.92
C LEU A 33 14.30 -21.52 -9.98
N GLY A 34 14.09 -20.88 -11.15
CA GLY A 34 13.35 -21.47 -12.28
C GLY A 34 11.91 -20.97 -12.39
N THR A 35 11.53 -19.95 -11.64
CA THR A 35 10.27 -19.21 -11.83
C THR A 35 10.33 -18.33 -13.08
N TYR A 36 11.53 -17.90 -13.46
CA TYR A 36 11.81 -17.08 -14.65
C TYR A 36 12.65 -17.85 -15.66
N ASP A 37 12.68 -17.36 -16.91
CA ASP A 37 13.54 -17.89 -17.98
C ASP A 37 14.68 -16.88 -18.29
N ASP A 38 15.68 -17.35 -19.02
CA ASP A 38 16.73 -16.50 -19.60
C ASP A 38 16.40 -16.02 -21.02
N THR A 39 15.29 -16.49 -21.56
CA THR A 39 14.84 -16.21 -22.93
C THR A 39 13.78 -15.12 -22.91
N PRO A 40 13.95 -14.03 -23.69
CA PRO A 40 12.92 -13.01 -23.83
C PRO A 40 11.60 -13.59 -24.35
N LEU A 41 10.48 -13.11 -23.81
CA LEU A 41 9.15 -13.46 -24.31
C LEU A 41 9.02 -13.03 -25.77
N GLN A 42 8.54 -13.92 -26.61
CA GLN A 42 8.23 -13.60 -28.00
C GLN A 42 6.86 -12.89 -28.06
N SER A 43 6.74 -11.89 -28.94
CA SER A 43 5.53 -11.06 -29.03
C SER A 43 4.24 -11.83 -29.35
N ASP A 44 4.36 -13.04 -29.89
CA ASP A 44 3.24 -13.94 -30.23
C ASP A 44 3.06 -15.13 -29.29
N SER A 45 3.89 -15.28 -28.29
CA SER A 45 3.88 -16.47 -27.45
C SER A 45 2.90 -16.36 -26.29
N ARG A 46 1.62 -16.39 -26.59
CA ARG A 46 0.57 -16.62 -25.56
C ARG A 46 0.70 -17.98 -24.88
N LEU A 47 1.65 -18.79 -25.28
CA LEU A 47 1.92 -20.14 -24.80
C LEU A 47 3.20 -20.22 -23.97
N GLU A 48 4.04 -19.19 -23.98
CA GLU A 48 5.20 -19.13 -23.12
C GLU A 48 4.77 -18.62 -21.75
N GLU A 49 5.12 -19.36 -20.72
CA GLU A 49 4.67 -19.13 -19.36
C GLU A 49 5.67 -18.27 -18.58
N GLU A 50 6.91 -18.17 -19.05
CA GLU A 50 8.03 -17.56 -18.36
C GLU A 50 8.77 -16.58 -19.26
N GLY A 51 9.30 -15.52 -18.68
CA GLY A 51 10.13 -14.51 -19.33
C GLY A 51 11.41 -14.24 -18.56
N THR A 52 12.23 -13.37 -19.09
CA THR A 52 13.41 -12.88 -18.39
C THR A 52 13.01 -12.19 -17.09
N ARG A 53 13.93 -12.10 -16.12
CA ARG A 53 13.67 -11.40 -14.84
C ARG A 53 13.05 -10.02 -15.04
N SER A 54 13.58 -9.21 -15.97
CA SER A 54 13.06 -7.86 -16.20
C SER A 54 11.64 -7.84 -16.75
N GLU A 55 11.27 -8.80 -17.59
CA GLU A 55 9.91 -8.95 -18.12
C GLU A 55 8.95 -9.40 -17.03
N GLU A 56 9.39 -10.33 -16.16
CA GLU A 56 8.62 -10.80 -15.03
C GLU A 56 8.38 -9.70 -13.99
N LEU A 57 9.41 -8.95 -13.62
CA LEU A 57 9.28 -7.82 -12.70
C LEU A 57 8.30 -6.77 -13.26
N LEU A 58 8.37 -6.49 -14.57
CA LEU A 58 7.43 -5.57 -15.21
C LEU A 58 5.99 -6.11 -15.25
N PHE A 59 5.82 -7.41 -15.48
CA PHE A 59 4.51 -8.06 -15.42
C PHE A 59 3.93 -7.99 -14.01
N GLN A 60 4.71 -8.33 -13.00
CA GLN A 60 4.28 -8.27 -11.61
C GLN A 60 3.99 -6.83 -11.17
N TYR A 61 4.80 -5.86 -11.57
CA TYR A 61 4.54 -4.44 -11.35
C TYR A 61 3.13 -4.02 -11.81
N LYS A 62 2.72 -4.48 -12.99
CA LYS A 62 1.41 -4.14 -13.56
C LYS A 62 0.26 -4.92 -12.93
N LEU A 63 0.46 -6.21 -12.68
CA LEU A 63 -0.57 -7.10 -12.15
C LEU A 63 -0.81 -6.87 -10.66
N CYS A 64 0.26 -6.76 -9.88
CA CYS A 64 0.18 -6.82 -8.42
C CYS A 64 -0.21 -5.49 -7.76
N GLN A 65 -0.53 -4.47 -8.56
CA GLN A 65 -1.33 -3.35 -8.11
C GLN A 65 -2.77 -3.78 -7.74
N TYR A 66 -3.26 -4.89 -8.30
CA TYR A 66 -4.66 -5.32 -8.21
C TYR A 66 -4.86 -6.67 -7.52
N VAL A 67 -3.80 -7.46 -7.38
CA VAL A 67 -3.85 -8.78 -6.73
C VAL A 67 -2.66 -8.95 -5.80
N PRO A 68 -2.82 -9.71 -4.69
CA PRO A 68 -1.72 -9.97 -3.78
C PRO A 68 -0.55 -10.69 -4.46
N ASN A 69 0.66 -10.33 -4.05
CA ASN A 69 1.90 -10.99 -4.41
C ASN A 69 2.69 -11.32 -3.15
N GLY A 70 3.28 -12.48 -3.09
CA GLY A 70 4.13 -12.89 -1.99
C GLY A 70 4.77 -14.24 -2.20
N GLY A 71 5.40 -14.76 -1.17
CA GLY A 71 6.09 -16.03 -1.28
C GLY A 71 7.14 -16.25 -0.21
N GLU A 72 8.20 -16.94 -0.59
CA GLU A 72 9.32 -17.31 0.24
C GLU A 72 10.62 -16.84 -0.40
N VAL A 73 11.42 -16.09 0.36
CA VAL A 73 12.80 -15.79 -0.05
C VAL A 73 13.67 -17.01 0.19
N THR A 74 14.63 -17.25 -0.69
CA THR A 74 15.41 -18.49 -0.58
C THR A 74 16.82 -18.31 -1.12
N VAL A 75 17.75 -19.15 -0.63
CA VAL A 75 19.15 -19.23 -1.04
C VAL A 75 19.87 -17.88 -0.99
N ASP A 76 20.75 -17.68 -0.02
CA ASP A 76 21.54 -16.46 0.12
C ASP A 76 22.38 -16.20 -1.14
N ASN A 77 22.15 -15.06 -1.79
CA ASN A 77 22.80 -14.63 -3.02
C ASN A 77 22.66 -13.10 -3.21
N GLU A 78 23.20 -12.53 -4.30
CA GLU A 78 23.20 -11.11 -4.58
C GLU A 78 21.79 -10.50 -4.80
N TYR A 79 20.82 -11.27 -5.31
CA TYR A 79 19.46 -10.77 -5.56
C TYR A 79 18.67 -10.51 -4.27
N ASN A 80 19.07 -11.14 -3.16
CA ASN A 80 18.50 -10.86 -1.85
C ASN A 80 19.44 -10.04 -0.94
N ASP A 81 20.49 -9.41 -1.48
CA ASP A 81 21.16 -8.30 -0.80
C ASP A 81 20.19 -7.17 -0.55
N LEU A 82 20.33 -6.46 0.56
CA LEU A 82 19.26 -5.59 1.06
C LEU A 82 18.74 -4.59 0.03
N ASP A 83 19.63 -3.88 -0.68
CA ASP A 83 19.24 -2.86 -1.64
C ASP A 83 18.52 -3.47 -2.86
N ASN A 84 19.00 -4.61 -3.35
CA ASN A 84 18.37 -5.36 -4.43
C ASN A 84 16.99 -5.89 -3.98
N ALA A 85 16.93 -6.47 -2.78
CA ALA A 85 15.68 -6.99 -2.23
C ALA A 85 14.62 -5.89 -2.08
N ILE A 86 14.98 -4.73 -1.52
CA ILE A 86 14.05 -3.60 -1.37
C ILE A 86 13.54 -3.15 -2.74
N THR A 87 14.44 -3.03 -3.72
CA THR A 87 14.10 -2.60 -5.07
C THR A 87 13.11 -3.56 -5.73
N ASP A 88 13.41 -4.84 -5.73
CA ASP A 88 12.60 -5.85 -6.41
C ASP A 88 11.27 -6.09 -5.69
N LEU A 89 11.28 -6.23 -4.35
CA LEU A 89 10.04 -6.40 -3.57
C LEU A 89 9.08 -5.22 -3.73
N SER A 90 9.63 -4.01 -3.78
CA SER A 90 8.86 -2.80 -4.05
C SER A 90 8.28 -2.80 -5.47
N GLN A 91 9.10 -3.11 -6.48
CA GLN A 91 8.67 -3.16 -7.88
C GLN A 91 7.62 -4.25 -8.12
N MET A 92 7.74 -5.40 -7.48
CA MET A 92 6.79 -6.49 -7.55
C MET A 92 5.52 -6.28 -6.72
N HIS A 93 5.41 -5.18 -5.97
CA HIS A 93 4.30 -4.90 -5.05
C HIS A 93 4.05 -6.03 -4.06
N VAL A 94 5.10 -6.51 -3.39
CA VAL A 94 5.00 -7.65 -2.49
C VAL A 94 4.20 -7.30 -1.24
N SER A 95 3.18 -8.12 -0.96
CA SER A 95 2.24 -7.90 0.14
C SER A 95 2.59 -8.68 1.39
N TYR A 96 3.22 -9.85 1.24
CA TYR A 96 3.57 -10.75 2.33
C TYR A 96 4.75 -11.64 1.97
N LEU A 97 5.50 -12.04 2.99
CA LEU A 97 6.58 -13.04 2.89
C LEU A 97 6.49 -14.02 4.06
N ASN A 98 6.97 -15.23 3.86
CA ASN A 98 7.15 -16.20 4.95
C ASN A 98 8.20 -15.68 5.92
N SER A 99 7.83 -15.49 7.19
CA SER A 99 8.70 -14.93 8.23
C SER A 99 9.70 -15.95 8.83
N GLU A 100 9.64 -17.21 8.40
CA GLU A 100 10.48 -18.29 8.91
C GLU A 100 11.40 -18.90 7.84
N HIS A 101 11.18 -18.60 6.57
CA HIS A 101 11.94 -19.15 5.45
C HIS A 101 12.39 -18.03 4.47
N ASP A 102 13.65 -18.04 3.98
CA ASP A 102 14.81 -18.85 4.38
C ASP A 102 15.56 -18.19 5.54
N ALA A 103 15.98 -18.98 6.51
CA ALA A 103 16.64 -18.47 7.70
C ALA A 103 17.96 -17.74 7.41
N ALA A 104 18.72 -18.14 6.38
CA ALA A 104 19.97 -17.48 6.01
C ALA A 104 19.69 -16.08 5.45
N VAL A 105 18.72 -15.94 4.53
CA VAL A 105 18.31 -14.66 3.95
C VAL A 105 17.70 -13.74 5.02
N LEU A 106 16.80 -14.26 5.86
CA LEU A 106 16.19 -13.46 6.93
C LEU A 106 17.22 -12.98 7.94
N ASN A 107 18.24 -13.81 8.29
CA ASN A 107 19.34 -13.40 9.17
C ASN A 107 20.26 -12.38 8.50
N LYS A 108 20.53 -12.49 7.20
CA LYS A 108 21.24 -11.48 6.42
C LYS A 108 20.55 -10.12 6.54
N TRP A 109 19.22 -10.05 6.37
CA TRP A 109 18.46 -8.79 6.53
C TRP A 109 18.44 -8.30 7.98
N LYS A 110 18.39 -9.19 8.98
CA LYS A 110 18.45 -8.82 10.40
C LYS A 110 19.79 -8.21 10.81
N THR A 111 20.86 -8.54 10.08
CA THR A 111 22.22 -8.05 10.34
C THR A 111 22.65 -6.91 9.39
N SER A 112 21.91 -6.67 8.31
CA SER A 112 22.11 -5.55 7.41
C SER A 112 21.44 -4.29 7.96
N THR A 113 22.00 -3.13 7.67
CA THR A 113 21.44 -1.83 8.07
C THR A 113 20.86 -1.13 6.86
N TYR A 114 19.61 -0.69 6.93
CA TYR A 114 19.03 0.17 5.92
C TYR A 114 19.61 1.58 6.01
N THR A 115 20.12 2.08 4.89
CA THR A 115 20.70 3.42 4.77
C THR A 115 19.84 4.24 3.81
N GLY A 116 18.88 4.96 4.36
CA GLY A 116 18.04 5.90 3.61
C GLY A 116 18.51 7.35 3.74
N PRO A 117 17.78 8.30 3.13
CA PRO A 117 17.97 9.73 3.35
C PRO A 117 17.90 10.09 4.84
N GLU A 118 18.58 11.16 5.27
CA GLU A 118 18.55 11.61 6.68
C GLU A 118 17.14 11.91 7.20
N THR A 119 16.22 12.26 6.31
CA THR A 119 14.82 12.53 6.65
C THR A 119 13.97 11.25 6.75
N ASP A 120 14.51 10.10 6.38
CA ASP A 120 13.81 8.83 6.48
C ASP A 120 13.89 8.29 7.90
N ILE A 121 12.73 8.12 8.53
CA ILE A 121 12.61 7.62 9.91
C ILE A 121 13.12 6.18 10.08
N PHE A 122 13.29 5.43 8.99
CA PHE A 122 13.82 4.07 8.98
C PHE A 122 15.33 4.02 8.81
N SER A 123 15.99 5.12 8.47
CA SER A 123 17.45 5.14 8.32
C SER A 123 18.12 4.66 9.61
N GLY A 124 18.93 3.62 9.49
CA GLY A 124 19.61 2.97 10.62
C GLY A 124 18.87 1.75 11.22
N CYS A 125 17.65 1.44 10.79
CA CYS A 125 17.00 0.20 11.20
C CYS A 125 17.59 -1.03 10.48
N THR A 126 17.25 -2.22 10.95
CA THR A 126 17.65 -3.44 10.23
C THR A 126 16.91 -3.56 8.90
N GLY A 127 17.53 -4.21 7.91
CA GLY A 127 16.85 -4.51 6.64
C GLY A 127 15.58 -5.34 6.83
N TYR A 128 15.59 -6.25 7.81
CA TYR A 128 14.40 -7.03 8.16
C TYR A 128 13.25 -6.15 8.66
N ASP A 129 13.53 -5.20 9.55
CA ASP A 129 12.51 -4.27 10.07
C ASP A 129 11.99 -3.36 8.96
N TYR A 130 12.89 -2.88 8.09
CA TYR A 130 12.49 -2.08 6.93
C TYR A 130 11.54 -2.85 6.03
N ILE A 131 11.96 -4.03 5.54
CA ILE A 131 11.16 -4.85 4.63
C ILE A 131 9.83 -5.23 5.29
N SER A 132 9.85 -5.77 6.51
CA SER A 132 8.63 -6.22 7.20
C SER A 132 7.62 -5.08 7.43
N THR A 133 8.10 -3.86 7.65
CA THR A 133 7.25 -2.68 7.84
C THR A 133 6.65 -2.18 6.53
N HIS A 134 7.28 -2.49 5.38
CA HIS A 134 6.85 -2.03 4.06
C HIS A 134 6.09 -3.09 3.24
N LEU A 135 6.03 -4.35 3.68
CA LEU A 135 5.17 -5.35 3.05
C LEU A 135 3.70 -4.93 3.10
N GLY A 136 3.00 -5.08 1.98
CA GLY A 136 1.62 -4.63 1.86
C GLY A 136 1.50 -3.10 1.77
N TYR A 137 0.38 -2.56 2.24
CA TYR A 137 0.13 -1.11 2.25
C TYR A 137 0.53 -0.48 3.59
N ARG A 138 0.96 0.80 3.54
CA ARG A 138 1.33 1.58 4.71
C ARG A 138 0.94 3.04 4.52
N TYR A 139 -0.24 3.42 4.97
CA TYR A 139 -0.78 4.76 4.77
C TYR A 139 -0.20 5.78 5.74
N VAL A 140 0.16 6.94 5.20
CA VAL A 140 0.63 8.12 5.93
C VAL A 140 -0.15 9.34 5.48
N MET A 141 -0.80 10.03 6.40
CA MET A 141 -1.37 11.36 6.13
C MET A 141 -0.22 12.36 6.01
N LYS A 142 -0.09 12.99 4.85
CA LYS A 142 0.98 13.97 4.57
C LYS A 142 0.51 15.39 4.89
N GLU A 143 -0.66 15.75 4.39
CA GLU A 143 -1.20 17.10 4.50
C GLU A 143 -2.72 17.05 4.64
N SER A 144 -3.27 18.05 5.32
CA SER A 144 -4.70 18.31 5.34
C SER A 144 -4.97 19.81 5.44
N SER A 145 -6.00 20.28 4.74
CA SER A 145 -6.47 21.67 4.84
C SER A 145 -7.97 21.75 4.59
N VAL A 146 -8.61 22.74 5.21
CA VAL A 146 -10.04 23.00 5.03
C VAL A 146 -10.23 24.40 4.45
N ASN A 147 -10.95 24.49 3.34
CA ASN A 147 -11.32 25.75 2.71
C ASN A 147 -12.83 25.98 2.83
N PHE A 148 -13.22 27.13 3.37
CA PHE A 148 -14.59 27.61 3.39
C PHE A 148 -14.84 28.47 2.14
N HIS A 149 -15.86 28.14 1.34
CA HIS A 149 -16.11 28.81 0.07
C HIS A 149 -16.71 30.21 0.25
N SER A 150 -17.57 30.39 1.24
CA SER A 150 -18.18 31.68 1.60
C SER A 150 -18.80 31.59 2.99
N VAL A 151 -18.98 32.74 3.64
CA VAL A 151 -19.71 32.81 4.92
C VAL A 151 -21.21 32.49 4.75
N LEU A 152 -21.70 32.51 3.51
CA LEU A 152 -23.08 32.22 3.14
C LEU A 152 -23.28 30.81 2.58
N ASP A 153 -22.20 30.13 2.21
CA ASP A 153 -22.26 28.77 1.71
C ASP A 153 -22.02 27.79 2.89
N ASP A 154 -23.05 27.08 3.24
CA ASP A 154 -22.99 26.06 4.30
C ASP A 154 -22.18 24.83 3.85
N THR A 155 -21.10 25.05 3.10
CA THR A 155 -20.20 24.03 2.56
C THR A 155 -18.74 24.39 2.78
N ALA A 156 -17.94 23.40 3.07
CA ALA A 156 -16.49 23.50 3.10
C ALA A 156 -15.86 22.40 2.23
N THR A 157 -14.62 22.59 1.84
CA THR A 157 -13.87 21.53 1.17
C THR A 157 -12.67 21.15 2.02
N LEU A 158 -12.60 19.87 2.35
CA LEU A 158 -11.42 19.24 2.95
C LEU A 158 -10.52 18.70 1.84
N TYR A 159 -9.27 19.11 1.83
CA TYR A 159 -8.20 18.56 1.00
C TYR A 159 -7.30 17.71 1.90
N ILE A 160 -6.98 16.51 1.46
CA ILE A 160 -6.07 15.62 2.17
C ILE A 160 -5.13 14.95 1.17
N THR A 161 -3.88 14.79 1.57
CA THR A 161 -2.88 14.03 0.83
C THR A 161 -2.51 12.80 1.64
N ILE A 162 -2.76 11.63 1.09
CA ILE A 162 -2.39 10.34 1.70
C ILE A 162 -1.32 9.70 0.83
N ALA A 163 -0.20 9.32 1.44
CA ALA A 163 0.81 8.48 0.82
C ALA A 163 0.63 7.03 1.26
N ASN A 164 0.83 6.11 0.33
CA ASN A 164 1.06 4.72 0.64
C ASN A 164 2.56 4.46 0.53
N THR A 165 3.25 4.38 1.65
CA THR A 165 4.70 4.12 1.70
C THR A 165 5.04 2.63 1.76
N GLY A 166 4.04 1.75 1.76
CA GLY A 166 4.24 0.31 1.63
C GLY A 166 4.53 -0.11 0.20
N PHE A 167 4.97 -1.33 0.00
CA PHE A 167 5.32 -1.86 -1.33
C PHE A 167 4.08 -2.12 -2.21
N SER A 168 2.92 -2.33 -1.62
CA SER A 168 1.73 -2.81 -2.32
C SER A 168 0.50 -1.96 -2.04
N SER A 169 -0.50 -2.07 -2.90
CA SER A 169 -1.83 -1.49 -2.69
C SER A 169 -2.63 -2.30 -1.67
N ALA A 170 -3.69 -1.71 -1.12
CA ALA A 170 -4.75 -2.49 -0.50
C ALA A 170 -5.74 -2.96 -1.57
N TYR A 171 -6.14 -4.22 -1.51
CA TYR A 171 -7.00 -4.84 -2.52
C TYR A 171 -8.49 -4.75 -2.16
N THR A 172 -8.80 -4.36 -0.94
CA THR A 172 -10.15 -4.16 -0.45
C THR A 172 -10.45 -2.67 -0.32
N ARG A 173 -11.61 -2.25 -0.81
CA ARG A 173 -12.08 -0.90 -0.56
C ARG A 173 -12.54 -0.77 0.88
N PHE A 174 -11.97 0.22 1.60
CA PHE A 174 -12.29 0.50 2.99
C PHE A 174 -13.44 1.50 3.11
N ASP A 175 -14.28 1.30 4.13
CA ASP A 175 -15.28 2.28 4.53
C ASP A 175 -14.56 3.51 5.11
N THR A 176 -14.60 4.62 4.40
CA THR A 176 -13.85 5.83 4.77
C THR A 176 -14.80 6.96 5.10
N VAL A 177 -14.68 7.52 6.31
CA VAL A 177 -15.53 8.60 6.81
C VAL A 177 -14.69 9.74 7.37
N VAL A 178 -15.17 10.97 7.17
CA VAL A 178 -14.72 12.15 7.91
C VAL A 178 -15.59 12.29 9.16
N ILE A 179 -14.96 12.56 10.29
CA ILE A 179 -15.63 12.77 11.57
C ILE A 179 -15.36 14.20 12.00
N LEU A 180 -16.43 14.98 12.18
CA LEU A 180 -16.39 16.34 12.70
C LEU A 180 -16.84 16.30 14.16
N THR A 181 -15.94 16.63 15.09
CA THR A 181 -16.24 16.62 16.52
C THR A 181 -16.22 18.04 17.07
N ASN A 182 -17.34 18.51 17.60
CA ASN A 182 -17.42 19.79 18.27
C ASN A 182 -16.58 19.78 19.55
N GLU A 183 -15.62 20.69 19.68
CA GLU A 183 -14.67 20.69 20.78
C GLU A 183 -15.32 21.00 22.14
N SER A 184 -16.42 21.76 22.14
CA SER A 184 -17.13 22.16 23.36
C SER A 184 -18.13 21.10 23.82
N THR A 185 -18.97 20.59 22.90
CA THR A 185 -20.05 19.65 23.25
C THR A 185 -19.62 18.19 23.17
N LYS A 186 -18.51 17.91 22.47
CA LYS A 186 -18.02 16.55 22.15
C LYS A 186 -18.98 15.73 21.27
N GLU A 187 -20.01 16.36 20.75
CA GLU A 187 -20.90 15.75 19.75
C GLU A 187 -20.12 15.56 18.44
N SER A 188 -20.29 14.42 17.80
CA SER A 188 -19.60 14.09 16.54
C SER A 188 -20.59 13.80 15.43
N GLU A 189 -20.33 14.32 14.25
CA GLU A 189 -21.03 14.02 13.01
C GLU A 189 -20.11 13.27 12.06
N LYS A 190 -20.65 12.27 11.36
CA LYS A 190 -19.91 11.43 10.42
C LYS A 190 -20.39 11.72 9.01
N LEU A 191 -19.45 12.00 8.13
CA LEU A 191 -19.68 12.25 6.72
C LEU A 191 -19.02 11.16 5.90
N GLU A 192 -19.81 10.44 5.11
CA GLU A 192 -19.30 9.43 4.18
C GLU A 192 -18.46 10.10 3.08
N THR A 193 -17.45 9.40 2.62
CA THR A 193 -16.57 9.89 1.56
C THR A 193 -16.60 8.99 0.33
N THR A 194 -16.13 9.52 -0.79
CA THR A 194 -15.95 8.77 -2.04
C THR A 194 -14.52 8.26 -2.21
N ILE A 195 -13.67 8.39 -1.18
CA ILE A 195 -12.28 7.91 -1.24
C ILE A 195 -12.26 6.42 -1.55
N ASP A 196 -11.53 6.05 -2.58
CA ASP A 196 -11.19 4.66 -2.87
C ASP A 196 -9.69 4.45 -2.60
N ASN A 197 -9.39 3.82 -1.48
CA ASN A 197 -8.01 3.57 -1.05
C ASN A 197 -7.25 2.62 -1.98
N ARG A 198 -7.93 1.88 -2.86
CA ARG A 198 -7.29 1.00 -3.85
C ARG A 198 -6.57 1.77 -4.95
N THR A 199 -6.86 3.06 -5.09
CA THR A 199 -6.14 3.95 -6.02
C THR A 199 -4.77 4.39 -5.49
N LEU A 200 -4.47 4.10 -4.22
CA LEU A 200 -3.18 4.36 -3.60
C LEU A 200 -2.24 3.17 -3.84
N SER A 201 -1.54 3.20 -4.96
CA SER A 201 -0.50 2.21 -5.29
C SER A 201 0.65 2.24 -4.27
N GLY A 202 1.41 1.16 -4.19
CA GLY A 202 2.62 1.13 -3.36
C GLY A 202 3.62 2.21 -3.77
N ASN A 203 4.24 2.86 -2.79
CA ASN A 203 5.20 3.97 -2.96
C ASN A 203 4.65 5.17 -3.76
N ASP A 204 3.36 5.45 -3.63
CA ASP A 204 2.68 6.55 -4.31
C ASP A 204 1.86 7.40 -3.32
N PHE A 205 1.34 8.52 -3.79
CA PHE A 205 0.45 9.36 -3.02
C PHE A 205 -0.73 9.86 -3.88
N SER A 206 -1.82 10.19 -3.20
CA SER A 206 -2.98 10.80 -3.86
C SER A 206 -3.54 11.94 -3.04
N GLU A 207 -4.01 12.96 -3.74
CA GLU A 207 -4.77 14.06 -3.18
C GLU A 207 -6.27 13.79 -3.32
N PHE A 208 -6.99 13.93 -2.22
CA PHE A 208 -8.44 13.78 -2.18
C PHE A 208 -9.09 15.10 -1.84
N LYS A 209 -10.18 15.37 -2.55
CA LYS A 209 -11.03 16.52 -2.30
C LYS A 209 -12.39 16.03 -1.81
N ILE A 210 -12.77 16.44 -0.60
CA ILE A 210 -14.00 16.02 0.06
C ILE A 210 -14.86 17.25 0.32
N ASN A 211 -16.04 17.31 -0.27
CA ASN A 211 -16.99 18.35 0.02
C ASN A 211 -17.74 18.02 1.31
N LEU A 212 -17.65 18.92 2.27
CA LEU A 212 -18.31 18.82 3.57
C LEU A 212 -19.59 19.65 3.55
N ASP A 213 -20.74 19.01 3.77
CA ASP A 213 -21.99 19.71 4.06
C ASP A 213 -22.01 20.04 5.56
N ILE A 214 -21.91 21.32 5.88
CA ILE A 214 -21.83 21.80 7.26
C ILE A 214 -23.13 22.47 7.73
N ARG A 215 -24.22 22.39 6.97
CA ARG A 215 -25.51 23.02 7.29
C ARG A 215 -26.13 22.55 8.61
N SER A 216 -25.92 21.29 8.93
CA SER A 216 -26.43 20.69 10.18
C SER A 216 -25.58 21.01 11.40
N LEU A 217 -24.35 21.53 11.20
CA LEU A 217 -23.44 21.78 12.29
C LEU A 217 -23.85 22.99 13.12
N LYS A 218 -23.80 22.85 14.44
CA LYS A 218 -23.92 23.98 15.37
C LYS A 218 -22.69 24.88 15.23
N LYS A 219 -22.86 26.18 15.52
CA LYS A 219 -21.70 27.10 15.57
C LYS A 219 -20.70 26.63 16.62
N GLY A 220 -19.41 26.63 16.26
CA GLY A 220 -18.36 26.20 17.19
C GLY A 220 -17.05 25.87 16.47
N THR A 221 -16.07 25.47 17.26
CA THR A 221 -14.81 24.91 16.77
C THR A 221 -14.94 23.39 16.67
N TYR A 222 -14.44 22.84 15.56
CA TYR A 222 -14.50 21.40 15.30
C TYR A 222 -13.11 20.84 15.03
N SER A 223 -12.81 19.71 15.62
CA SER A 223 -11.74 18.86 15.14
C SER A 223 -12.25 18.01 13.96
N VAL A 224 -11.39 17.86 12.97
CA VAL A 224 -11.65 17.05 11.77
C VAL A 224 -10.76 15.82 11.83
N SER A 225 -11.34 14.64 11.70
CA SER A 225 -10.56 13.41 11.66
C SER A 225 -11.03 12.48 10.55
N LEU A 226 -10.11 11.67 10.01
CA LEU A 226 -10.36 10.66 9.01
C LEU A 226 -10.31 9.27 9.65
N ARG A 227 -11.27 8.42 9.32
CA ARG A 227 -11.28 7.03 9.74
C ARG A 227 -11.53 6.12 8.56
N MET A 228 -10.70 5.09 8.43
CA MET A 228 -10.89 3.97 7.50
C MET A 228 -11.18 2.70 8.27
N LYS A 229 -12.07 1.86 7.75
CA LYS A 229 -12.40 0.54 8.29
C LYS A 229 -12.48 -0.50 7.20
N ASP A 230 -11.95 -1.66 7.50
CA ASP A 230 -12.19 -2.85 6.67
C ASP A 230 -13.68 -3.23 6.73
N PRO A 231 -14.37 -3.33 5.58
CA PRO A 231 -15.82 -3.61 5.56
C PRO A 231 -16.16 -5.04 5.99
N TYR A 232 -15.20 -5.98 5.95
CA TYR A 232 -15.40 -7.39 6.30
C TYR A 232 -15.06 -7.68 7.75
N THR A 233 -13.85 -7.33 8.18
CA THR A 233 -13.37 -7.58 9.54
C THR A 233 -13.87 -6.55 10.55
N LYS A 234 -14.35 -5.38 10.08
CA LYS A 234 -14.72 -4.21 10.88
C LYS A 234 -13.56 -3.60 11.67
N ASN A 235 -12.34 -4.04 11.43
CA ASN A 235 -11.16 -3.47 12.05
C ASN A 235 -10.86 -2.08 11.50
N SER A 236 -10.34 -1.20 12.34
CA SER A 236 -9.83 0.09 11.90
C SER A 236 -8.51 -0.09 11.18
N ILE A 237 -8.34 0.65 10.08
CA ILE A 237 -7.08 0.75 9.37
C ILE A 237 -6.27 1.85 10.07
N HIS A 238 -5.08 1.50 10.50
CA HIS A 238 -4.20 2.40 11.22
C HIS A 238 -3.28 3.12 10.23
N PHE A 239 -3.20 4.43 10.38
CA PHE A 239 -2.20 5.22 9.66
C PHE A 239 -0.87 5.15 10.39
N ALA A 240 0.22 5.19 9.67
CA ALA A 240 1.57 5.11 10.22
C ALA A 240 2.13 6.48 10.64
N ASN A 241 1.26 7.42 10.99
CA ASN A 241 1.66 8.71 11.51
C ASN A 241 2.09 8.60 12.99
N LYS A 242 3.12 9.37 13.35
CA LYS A 242 3.58 9.45 14.75
C LYS A 242 2.49 10.05 15.63
N GLY A 243 2.28 9.48 16.82
CA GLY A 243 1.27 9.94 17.77
C GLY A 243 -0.12 9.35 17.58
N TYR A 244 -0.26 8.36 16.71
CA TYR A 244 -1.52 7.65 16.42
C TYR A 244 -1.73 6.44 17.36
N GLU A 245 -1.45 6.55 18.63
CA GLU A 245 -1.29 5.35 19.47
C GLU A 245 -2.60 4.70 19.90
N ASP A 246 -3.75 5.43 20.01
CA ASP A 246 -5.00 4.84 20.53
C ASP A 246 -6.30 5.35 19.89
N SER A 247 -6.25 6.39 19.09
CA SER A 247 -7.43 6.89 18.42
C SER A 247 -7.58 6.26 17.04
N LYS A 248 -8.41 5.37 16.80
CA LYS A 248 -8.73 4.75 15.48
C LYS A 248 -9.08 5.77 14.37
N THR A 249 -8.62 7.00 14.50
CA THR A 249 -8.84 8.15 13.62
C THR A 249 -7.63 9.08 13.66
N ILE A 250 -7.27 9.68 12.52
CA ILE A 250 -6.29 10.77 12.45
C ILE A 250 -7.03 12.10 12.59
N PRO A 251 -6.57 12.99 13.46
CA PRO A 251 -7.08 14.35 13.56
C PRO A 251 -6.89 15.15 12.28
#